data_c22031de8a434a3e31410f685f036113
#
_entry.id   c22031de8a434a3e31410f685f036113
#
_cell.length_a   1.000
_cell.length_b   1.000
_cell.length_c   1.000
_cell.angle_alpha   90.00
_cell.angle_beta   90.00
_cell.angle_gamma   90.00
#
_symmetry.space_group_name_H-M   'P 1'
#
loop_
_entity.id
_entity.type
_entity.pdbx_description
1 polymer ?
#
loop_
_entity_poly.entity_id
_entity_poly.type
_entity_poly.pdbx_seq_one_letter_code
_entity_poly.pdbx_strand_id
1 'polypeptide(L)'
;MMLRPRQKLFVERSLAALDTHNNTLGVAPTGCHAAGTPILMHDGSIRAVETIAVGDLLMGPGGTPRRVTELHRGRDQMVEIRPLKGDPFTVNLGHILTLVRTNEGKLDELRDRDGELVDISVTDWLAASHNFRHLHKLLRVPVDFRGRPAPSIDPYFLGVMLGDGSLIRSVSITTPDVEIVDAIHRFAETNGLRVRCEQLSDNAANTYFLLDDRSHRNELVNQLRELRLFGKLSVDKFIPDDYRMGSRDVRLEMLAGLLDTDGHLSNGRCFE
;
A
#
# COMPACT_ATOMS: atom_id res chain seq x y z
N MET A 1 5.22 -27.51 1.15
CA MET A 1 4.65 -26.52 2.11
C MET A 1 5.65 -26.37 3.24
N MET A 2 6.26 -25.18 3.40
CA MET A 2 7.20 -24.96 4.52
C MET A 2 6.41 -24.57 5.76
N LEU A 3 6.53 -25.36 6.82
CA LEU A 3 5.97 -25.06 8.13
C LEU A 3 6.74 -23.88 8.76
N ARG A 4 6.02 -22.95 9.40
CA ARG A 4 6.63 -21.89 10.22
C ARG A 4 7.33 -22.49 11.44
N PRO A 5 8.33 -21.85 12.06
CA PRO A 5 9.08 -22.41 13.19
C PRO A 5 8.19 -22.94 14.33
N ARG A 6 7.13 -22.22 14.71
CA ARG A 6 6.18 -22.66 15.75
C ARG A 6 5.34 -23.86 15.32
N GLN A 7 4.97 -23.94 14.03
CA GLN A 7 4.26 -25.10 13.50
C GLN A 7 5.15 -26.35 13.51
N LYS A 8 6.44 -26.19 13.17
CA LYS A 8 7.42 -27.29 13.33
C LYS A 8 7.52 -27.75 14.77
N LEU A 9 7.72 -26.80 15.69
CA LEU A 9 7.82 -27.10 17.12
C LEU A 9 6.55 -27.77 17.67
N PHE A 10 5.36 -27.33 17.21
CA PHE A 10 4.09 -27.94 17.59
C PHE A 10 4.00 -29.39 17.10
N VAL A 11 4.35 -29.65 15.85
CA VAL A 11 4.37 -31.00 15.26
C VAL A 11 5.40 -31.88 16.00
N GLU A 12 6.62 -31.40 16.19
CA GLU A 12 7.68 -32.13 16.90
C GLU A 12 7.29 -32.52 18.34
N ARG A 13 6.69 -31.58 19.10
CA ARG A 13 6.21 -31.84 20.46
C ARG A 13 5.02 -32.78 20.48
N SER A 14 4.11 -32.70 19.50
CA SER A 14 2.97 -33.60 19.39
C SER A 14 3.42 -35.02 19.05
N LEU A 15 4.39 -35.17 18.15
CA LEU A 15 4.96 -36.49 17.82
C LEU A 15 5.69 -37.09 19.02
N ALA A 16 6.55 -36.30 19.70
CA ALA A 16 7.25 -36.77 20.90
C ALA A 16 6.27 -37.17 22.03
N ALA A 17 5.14 -36.49 22.17
CA ALA A 17 4.13 -36.88 23.15
C ALA A 17 3.42 -38.19 22.77
N LEU A 18 3.22 -38.47 21.48
CA LEU A 18 2.65 -39.75 21.03
C LEU A 18 3.57 -40.95 21.21
N ASP A 19 4.90 -40.76 21.33
CA ASP A 19 5.84 -41.83 21.65
C ASP A 19 5.65 -42.34 23.06
N THR A 20 5.07 -41.57 23.95
CA THR A 20 4.91 -41.89 25.39
C THR A 20 3.44 -42.02 25.81
N HIS A 21 2.47 -41.56 24.98
CA HIS A 21 1.05 -41.54 25.30
C HIS A 21 0.23 -41.98 24.06
N ASN A 22 -0.84 -42.72 24.29
CA ASN A 22 -1.71 -43.18 23.21
C ASN A 22 -2.53 -42.07 22.53
N ASN A 23 -2.69 -40.93 23.23
CA ASN A 23 -3.41 -39.76 22.72
C ASN A 23 -2.67 -38.49 23.18
N THR A 24 -2.67 -37.49 22.32
CA THR A 24 -2.18 -36.15 22.67
C THR A 24 -3.16 -35.10 22.21
N LEU A 25 -3.35 -34.04 23.02
CA LEU A 25 -4.11 -32.86 22.66
C LEU A 25 -3.15 -31.70 22.46
N GLY A 26 -2.99 -31.28 21.23
CA GLY A 26 -2.24 -30.06 20.93
C GLY A 26 -3.18 -28.85 20.88
N VAL A 27 -2.92 -27.84 21.71
CA VAL A 27 -3.64 -26.56 21.68
C VAL A 27 -2.70 -25.49 21.11
N ALA A 28 -3.04 -24.99 19.92
CA ALA A 28 -2.37 -23.84 19.34
C ALA A 28 -3.24 -22.58 19.57
N PRO A 29 -2.69 -21.52 20.17
CA PRO A 29 -3.43 -20.28 20.32
C PRO A 29 -3.76 -19.72 18.94
N THR A 30 -5.03 -19.46 18.70
CA THR A 30 -5.51 -18.80 17.48
C THR A 30 -5.43 -17.29 17.64
N GLY A 31 -4.68 -16.63 16.76
CA GLY A 31 -4.67 -15.16 16.72
C GLY A 31 -5.97 -14.65 16.10
N CYS A 32 -6.75 -13.87 16.85
CA CYS A 32 -7.99 -13.26 16.37
C CYS A 32 -7.85 -11.75 16.24
N HIS A 33 -8.47 -11.20 15.19
CA HIS A 33 -8.69 -9.78 15.01
C HIS A 33 -10.04 -9.37 15.63
N ALA A 34 -10.16 -8.11 16.06
CA ALA A 34 -11.44 -7.56 16.45
C ALA A 34 -12.39 -7.44 15.24
N ALA A 35 -13.70 -7.50 15.50
CA ALA A 35 -14.69 -7.20 14.47
C ALA A 35 -14.46 -5.82 13.87
N GLY A 36 -14.74 -5.67 12.57
CA GLY A 36 -14.48 -4.45 11.81
C GLY A 36 -13.03 -4.27 11.33
N THR A 37 -12.09 -5.15 11.73
CA THR A 37 -10.70 -5.04 11.22
C THR A 37 -10.68 -5.19 9.69
N PRO A 38 -10.11 -4.19 8.95
CA PRO A 38 -10.04 -4.23 7.50
C PRO A 38 -9.02 -5.27 7.04
N ILE A 39 -9.44 -6.15 6.16
CA ILE A 39 -8.61 -7.20 5.56
C ILE A 39 -8.47 -6.93 4.07
N LEU A 40 -7.22 -6.84 3.60
CA LEU A 40 -6.91 -6.67 2.19
C LEU A 40 -7.09 -8.01 1.47
N MET A 41 -8.04 -8.05 0.53
CA MET A 41 -8.29 -9.19 -0.33
C MET A 41 -7.31 -9.23 -1.51
N HIS A 42 -7.14 -10.41 -2.10
CA HIS A 42 -6.24 -10.58 -3.25
C HIS A 42 -6.67 -9.76 -4.49
N ASP A 43 -7.97 -9.51 -4.64
CA ASP A 43 -8.51 -8.64 -5.69
C ASP A 43 -8.34 -7.14 -5.43
N GLY A 44 -7.71 -6.77 -4.30
CA GLY A 44 -7.48 -5.39 -3.90
C GLY A 44 -8.64 -4.76 -3.12
N SER A 45 -9.78 -5.42 -3.01
CA SER A 45 -10.88 -4.95 -2.15
C SER A 45 -10.50 -5.06 -0.66
N ILE A 46 -11.17 -4.26 0.15
CA ILE A 46 -11.03 -4.31 1.62
C ILE A 46 -12.35 -4.79 2.20
N ARG A 47 -12.28 -5.84 3.02
CA ARG A 47 -13.45 -6.43 3.68
C ARG A 47 -13.24 -6.49 5.19
N ALA A 48 -14.31 -6.34 5.96
CA ALA A 48 -14.26 -6.54 7.40
C ALA A 48 -13.98 -8.02 7.72
N VAL A 49 -13.14 -8.28 8.73
CA VAL A 49 -12.68 -9.65 9.07
C VAL A 49 -13.83 -10.62 9.32
N GLU A 50 -14.94 -10.18 9.90
CA GLU A 50 -16.11 -10.99 10.17
C GLU A 50 -16.90 -11.41 8.92
N THR A 51 -16.64 -10.77 7.77
CA THR A 51 -17.27 -11.07 6.48
C THR A 51 -16.46 -12.05 5.63
N ILE A 52 -15.27 -12.41 6.10
CA ILE A 52 -14.39 -13.36 5.41
C ILE A 52 -14.99 -14.77 5.52
N ALA A 53 -14.92 -15.53 4.42
CA ALA A 53 -15.38 -16.89 4.31
C ALA A 53 -14.26 -17.87 3.97
N VAL A 54 -14.46 -19.16 4.27
CA VAL A 54 -13.55 -20.23 3.82
C VAL A 54 -13.55 -20.27 2.28
N GLY A 55 -12.36 -20.32 1.70
CA GLY A 55 -12.16 -20.26 0.25
C GLY A 55 -11.81 -18.88 -0.29
N ASP A 56 -12.08 -17.79 0.46
CA ASP A 56 -11.67 -16.45 0.09
C ASP A 56 -10.15 -16.35 -0.09
N LEU A 57 -9.73 -15.43 -0.96
CA LEU A 57 -8.32 -15.18 -1.24
C LEU A 57 -7.92 -13.85 -0.62
N LEU A 58 -7.04 -13.92 0.38
CA LEU A 58 -6.43 -12.74 1.00
C LEU A 58 -5.16 -12.34 0.24
N MET A 59 -4.78 -11.08 0.35
CA MET A 59 -3.52 -10.58 -0.16
C MET A 59 -2.36 -11.12 0.69
N GLY A 60 -1.41 -11.76 0.04
CA GLY A 60 -0.18 -12.21 0.65
C GLY A 60 1.03 -11.36 0.24
N PRO A 61 2.20 -11.60 0.82
CA PRO A 61 3.44 -10.93 0.47
C PRO A 61 3.74 -11.03 -1.04
N GLY A 62 4.15 -9.90 -1.64
CA GLY A 62 4.49 -9.84 -3.06
C GLY A 62 3.32 -10.08 -4.01
N GLY A 63 2.07 -9.89 -3.55
CA GLY A 63 0.88 -10.09 -4.37
C GLY A 63 0.43 -11.54 -4.51
N THR A 64 0.93 -12.46 -3.68
CA THR A 64 0.55 -13.88 -3.76
C THR A 64 -0.79 -14.13 -3.06
N PRO A 65 -1.73 -14.92 -3.66
CA PRO A 65 -3.00 -15.23 -3.02
C PRO A 65 -2.79 -16.14 -1.80
N ARG A 66 -3.52 -15.87 -0.74
CA ARG A 66 -3.59 -16.68 0.48
C ARG A 66 -5.02 -17.15 0.68
N ARG A 67 -5.28 -18.43 0.40
CA ARG A 67 -6.61 -18.99 0.58
C ARG A 67 -6.93 -19.18 2.05
N VAL A 68 -8.12 -18.72 2.46
CA VAL A 68 -8.67 -19.00 3.79
C VAL A 68 -9.10 -20.47 3.84
N THR A 69 -8.48 -21.22 4.71
CA THR A 69 -8.75 -22.67 4.88
C THR A 69 -9.72 -22.94 6.03
N GLU A 70 -9.69 -22.08 7.06
CA GLU A 70 -10.49 -22.26 8.26
C GLU A 70 -10.77 -20.90 8.91
N LEU A 71 -11.89 -20.80 9.63
CA LEU A 71 -12.29 -19.61 10.38
C LEU A 71 -12.57 -19.97 11.83
N HIS A 72 -12.03 -19.17 12.73
CA HIS A 72 -12.30 -19.27 14.15
C HIS A 72 -12.96 -17.99 14.64
N ARG A 73 -13.98 -18.13 15.50
CA ARG A 73 -14.69 -17.03 16.14
C ARG A 73 -14.80 -17.30 17.63
N GLY A 74 -14.67 -16.24 18.42
CA GLY A 74 -14.73 -16.39 19.87
C GLY A 74 -14.80 -15.04 20.56
N ARG A 75 -14.70 -15.07 21.89
CA ARG A 75 -14.55 -13.90 22.76
C ARG A 75 -13.27 -14.07 23.56
N ASP A 76 -12.45 -13.03 23.57
CA ASP A 76 -11.16 -13.03 24.27
C ASP A 76 -10.82 -11.62 24.73
N GLN A 77 -9.80 -11.50 25.59
CA GLN A 77 -9.23 -10.20 25.92
C GLN A 77 -8.52 -9.61 24.71
N MET A 78 -8.95 -8.42 24.31
CA MET A 78 -8.45 -7.72 23.14
C MET A 78 -7.48 -6.61 23.55
N VAL A 79 -6.47 -6.38 22.72
CA VAL A 79 -5.44 -5.35 22.91
C VAL A 79 -5.33 -4.55 21.62
N GLU A 80 -5.31 -3.23 21.73
CA GLU A 80 -5.06 -2.34 20.61
C GLU A 80 -3.53 -2.18 20.43
N ILE A 81 -3.06 -2.48 19.23
CA ILE A 81 -1.68 -2.26 18.80
C ILE A 81 -1.63 -0.90 18.09
N ARG A 82 -0.85 0.03 18.62
CA ARG A 82 -0.64 1.37 18.04
C ARG A 82 0.78 1.48 17.51
N PRO A 83 1.01 1.25 16.21
CA PRO A 83 2.31 1.44 15.61
C PRO A 83 2.67 2.95 15.57
N LEU A 84 3.96 3.28 15.57
CA LEU A 84 4.42 4.66 15.38
C LEU A 84 4.02 5.24 14.02
N LYS A 85 3.93 4.39 12.99
CA LYS A 85 3.48 4.74 11.64
C LYS A 85 2.47 3.70 11.15
N GLY A 86 1.30 4.16 10.70
CA GLY A 86 0.18 3.33 10.24
C GLY A 86 -0.97 3.31 11.24
N ASP A 87 -2.09 2.75 10.81
CA ASP A 87 -3.32 2.72 11.59
C ASP A 87 -3.24 1.73 12.75
N PRO A 88 -3.91 2.01 13.88
CA PRO A 88 -4.04 1.07 14.98
C PRO A 88 -4.91 -0.12 14.55
N PHE A 89 -4.63 -1.27 15.15
CA PHE A 89 -5.44 -2.48 14.95
C PHE A 89 -5.58 -3.25 16.26
N THR A 90 -6.70 -3.97 16.40
CA THR A 90 -7.04 -4.66 17.65
C THR A 90 -7.01 -6.17 17.45
N VAL A 91 -6.29 -6.87 18.33
CA VAL A 91 -6.09 -8.31 18.31
C VAL A 91 -6.16 -8.89 19.71
N ASN A 92 -6.31 -10.23 19.83
CA ASN A 92 -6.24 -10.89 21.13
C ASN A 92 -4.80 -11.09 21.62
N LEU A 93 -4.63 -11.43 22.88
CA LEU A 93 -3.31 -11.65 23.52
C LEU A 93 -2.51 -12.78 22.87
N GLY A 94 -3.17 -13.81 22.34
CA GLY A 94 -2.54 -14.92 21.65
C GLY A 94 -2.10 -14.62 20.22
N HIS A 95 -2.46 -13.44 19.67
CA HIS A 95 -2.13 -13.08 18.29
C HIS A 95 -0.62 -13.00 18.08
N ILE A 96 -0.18 -13.52 16.94
CA ILE A 96 1.26 -13.55 16.59
C ILE A 96 1.59 -12.33 15.75
N LEU A 97 2.47 -11.50 16.26
CA LEU A 97 3.07 -10.38 15.56
C LEU A 97 4.32 -10.87 14.83
N THR A 98 4.39 -10.69 13.53
CA THR A 98 5.64 -10.86 12.78
C THR A 98 6.41 -9.55 12.80
N LEU A 99 7.59 -9.58 13.38
CA LEU A 99 8.45 -8.42 13.53
C LEU A 99 9.69 -8.59 12.67
N VAL A 100 10.27 -7.46 12.30
CA VAL A 100 11.60 -7.38 11.68
C VAL A 100 12.54 -6.68 12.64
N ARG A 101 13.71 -7.26 12.86
CA ARG A 101 14.77 -6.62 13.61
C ARG A 101 15.37 -5.50 12.79
N THR A 102 15.46 -4.30 13.38
CA THR A 102 16.13 -3.14 12.79
C THR A 102 17.34 -2.80 13.65
N ASN A 103 18.48 -2.65 13.00
CA ASN A 103 19.70 -2.27 13.71
C ASN A 103 19.94 -0.77 13.56
N GLU A 104 19.66 0.01 14.59
CA GLU A 104 20.04 1.42 14.69
C GLU A 104 21.41 1.60 15.39
N GLY A 105 22.07 0.50 15.76
CA GLY A 105 23.32 0.52 16.52
C GLY A 105 24.57 0.67 15.65
N LYS A 106 25.57 1.41 16.16
CA LYS A 106 26.89 1.63 15.55
C LYS A 106 27.85 0.42 15.66
N LEU A 107 27.44 -0.69 16.25
CA LEU A 107 28.27 -1.88 16.47
C LEU A 107 28.13 -2.83 15.29
N ASP A 108 29.20 -3.02 14.53
CA ASP A 108 29.28 -3.88 13.35
C ASP A 108 28.85 -5.34 13.62
N GLU A 109 29.11 -5.85 14.82
CA GLU A 109 28.75 -7.22 15.23
C GLU A 109 27.22 -7.48 15.30
N LEU A 110 26.39 -6.43 15.36
CA LEU A 110 24.93 -6.56 15.39
C LEU A 110 24.27 -6.38 14.02
N ARG A 111 25.03 -5.97 13.00
CA ARG A 111 24.50 -5.76 11.62
C ARG A 111 24.09 -7.07 10.97
N ASP A 112 24.73 -8.19 11.29
CA ASP A 112 24.42 -9.51 10.70
C ASP A 112 22.99 -10.00 11.02
N ARG A 113 22.31 -9.39 12.01
CA ARG A 113 20.94 -9.74 12.39
C ARG A 113 19.90 -8.72 11.94
N ASP A 114 20.29 -7.70 11.21
CA ASP A 114 19.34 -6.74 10.64
C ASP A 114 18.48 -7.44 9.56
N GLY A 115 17.16 -7.20 9.62
CA GLY A 115 16.22 -7.92 8.76
C GLY A 115 15.79 -9.30 9.27
N GLU A 116 16.32 -9.81 10.39
CA GLU A 116 15.86 -11.06 11.00
C GLU A 116 14.38 -10.96 11.37
N LEU A 117 13.60 -11.96 10.95
CA LEU A 117 12.17 -12.04 11.24
C LEU A 117 11.93 -12.81 12.53
N VAL A 118 11.10 -12.24 13.41
CA VAL A 118 10.72 -12.83 14.69
C VAL A 118 9.20 -12.88 14.79
N ASP A 119 8.65 -14.06 15.01
CA ASP A 119 7.24 -14.26 15.36
C ASP A 119 7.08 -14.29 16.87
N ILE A 120 6.29 -13.38 17.44
CA ILE A 120 6.08 -13.25 18.89
C ILE A 120 4.60 -13.08 19.22
N SER A 121 4.11 -13.68 20.30
CA SER A 121 2.74 -13.41 20.75
C SER A 121 2.63 -12.00 21.34
N VAL A 122 1.43 -11.43 21.34
CA VAL A 122 1.17 -10.13 22.00
C VAL A 122 1.51 -10.22 23.50
N THR A 123 1.20 -11.35 24.15
CA THR A 123 1.57 -11.59 25.55
C THR A 123 3.08 -11.49 25.76
N ASP A 124 3.86 -12.20 24.94
CA ASP A 124 5.32 -12.19 25.05
C ASP A 124 5.91 -10.82 24.69
N TRP A 125 5.28 -10.12 23.72
CA TRP A 125 5.65 -8.74 23.38
C TRP A 125 5.46 -7.78 24.57
N LEU A 126 4.34 -7.89 25.28
CA LEU A 126 4.08 -7.07 26.47
C LEU A 126 5.10 -7.34 27.59
N ALA A 127 5.57 -8.58 27.72
CA ALA A 127 6.58 -8.98 28.68
C ALA A 127 8.02 -8.69 28.21
N ALA A 128 8.22 -8.36 26.92
CA ALA A 128 9.54 -8.17 26.35
C ALA A 128 10.23 -6.92 26.91
N SER A 129 11.56 -6.95 26.97
CA SER A 129 12.38 -5.82 27.43
C SER A 129 12.20 -4.58 26.53
N HIS A 130 12.43 -3.40 27.09
CA HIS A 130 12.40 -2.15 26.34
C HIS A 130 13.33 -2.20 25.12
N ASN A 131 14.55 -2.71 25.28
CA ASN A 131 15.52 -2.84 24.21
C ASN A 131 15.02 -3.76 23.08
N PHE A 132 14.41 -4.90 23.42
CA PHE A 132 13.81 -5.78 22.42
C PHE A 132 12.73 -5.04 21.62
N ARG A 133 11.80 -4.36 22.29
CA ARG A 133 10.71 -3.62 21.65
C ARG A 133 11.22 -2.45 20.78
N HIS A 134 12.32 -1.81 21.21
CA HIS A 134 12.95 -0.73 20.45
C HIS A 134 13.54 -1.23 19.12
N LEU A 135 14.22 -2.39 19.14
CA LEU A 135 14.90 -2.95 17.97
C LEU A 135 13.99 -3.72 17.01
N HIS A 136 12.77 -4.07 17.39
CA HIS A 136 11.87 -4.87 16.56
C HIS A 136 10.66 -4.05 16.14
N LYS A 137 10.42 -3.99 14.83
CA LYS A 137 9.31 -3.24 14.22
C LYS A 137 8.33 -4.22 13.56
N LEU A 138 7.07 -3.84 13.47
CA LEU A 138 6.10 -4.61 12.68
C LEU A 138 6.59 -4.77 11.25
N LEU A 139 6.58 -6.02 10.76
CA LEU A 139 6.95 -6.31 9.40
C LEU A 139 5.97 -5.65 8.43
N ARG A 140 6.49 -4.89 7.49
CA ARG A 140 5.77 -4.39 6.33
C ARG A 140 6.24 -5.13 5.10
N VAL A 141 5.31 -5.70 4.37
CA VAL A 141 5.62 -6.42 3.13
C VAL A 141 5.12 -5.62 1.93
N PRO A 142 5.89 -5.59 0.84
CA PRO A 142 5.41 -4.99 -0.39
C PRO A 142 4.23 -5.79 -0.91
N VAL A 143 3.25 -5.10 -1.44
CA VAL A 143 2.09 -5.67 -2.12
C VAL A 143 2.21 -5.31 -3.60
N ASP A 144 1.99 -6.27 -4.49
CA ASP A 144 1.95 -6.06 -5.92
C ASP A 144 0.63 -6.62 -6.48
N PHE A 145 -0.17 -5.76 -7.10
CA PHE A 145 -1.45 -6.15 -7.70
C PHE A 145 -1.24 -6.58 -9.15
N ARG A 146 -0.67 -7.77 -9.34
CA ARG A 146 -0.35 -8.30 -10.65
C ARG A 146 -1.60 -8.66 -11.45
N GLY A 147 -1.49 -8.60 -12.79
CA GLY A 147 -2.55 -9.01 -13.70
C GLY A 147 -3.70 -8.01 -13.87
N ARG A 148 -3.54 -6.80 -13.35
CA ARG A 148 -4.46 -5.68 -13.64
C ARG A 148 -4.20 -5.15 -15.05
N PRO A 149 -5.25 -4.72 -15.79
CA PRO A 149 -5.07 -4.03 -17.05
C PRO A 149 -4.25 -2.76 -16.86
N ALA A 150 -3.55 -2.33 -17.90
CA ALA A 150 -2.88 -1.05 -17.90
C ALA A 150 -3.92 0.07 -17.72
N PRO A 151 -3.62 1.09 -16.91
CA PRO A 151 -4.52 2.22 -16.73
C PRO A 151 -4.69 3.02 -18.04
N SER A 152 -5.83 3.68 -18.20
CA SER A 152 -6.20 4.37 -19.43
C SER A 152 -5.36 5.63 -19.69
N ILE A 153 -4.90 6.30 -18.64
CA ILE A 153 -4.04 7.48 -18.70
C ILE A 153 -2.68 7.10 -18.13
N ASP A 154 -1.61 7.62 -18.72
CA ASP A 154 -0.24 7.46 -18.18
C ASP A 154 -0.20 7.80 -16.69
N PRO A 155 0.34 6.90 -15.84
CA PRO A 155 0.27 7.09 -14.39
C PRO A 155 1.01 8.32 -13.89
N TYR A 156 2.20 8.61 -14.42
CA TYR A 156 2.96 9.80 -14.06
C TYR A 156 2.18 11.06 -14.40
N PHE A 157 1.64 11.11 -15.63
CA PHE A 157 0.88 12.26 -16.11
C PHE A 157 -0.42 12.46 -15.31
N LEU A 158 -1.11 11.38 -14.93
CA LEU A 158 -2.27 11.49 -14.04
C LEU A 158 -1.86 12.03 -12.67
N GLY A 159 -0.71 11.61 -12.14
CA GLY A 159 -0.14 12.15 -10.90
C GLY A 159 0.05 13.66 -10.98
N VAL A 160 0.67 14.16 -12.06
CA VAL A 160 0.85 15.60 -12.33
C VAL A 160 -0.50 16.33 -12.41
N MET A 161 -1.50 15.73 -13.06
CA MET A 161 -2.84 16.34 -13.13
C MET A 161 -3.57 16.36 -11.79
N LEU A 162 -3.34 15.39 -10.94
CA LEU A 162 -3.93 15.37 -9.59
C LEU A 162 -3.31 16.42 -8.68
N GLY A 163 -2.01 16.70 -8.79
CA GLY A 163 -1.34 17.79 -8.09
C GLY A 163 -1.75 19.14 -8.71
N ASP A 164 -1.05 19.60 -9.71
CA ASP A 164 -1.16 20.95 -10.27
C ASP A 164 -2.22 21.13 -11.38
N GLY A 165 -2.90 20.07 -11.82
CA GLY A 165 -3.85 20.14 -12.92
C GLY A 165 -5.18 20.80 -12.55
N SER A 166 -5.78 21.54 -13.49
CA SER A 166 -7.18 21.93 -13.44
C SER A 166 -8.03 21.00 -14.31
N LEU A 167 -9.08 20.40 -13.73
CA LEU A 167 -9.95 19.41 -14.37
C LEU A 167 -11.42 19.89 -14.45
N ILE A 168 -11.71 21.16 -14.15
CA ILE A 168 -13.09 21.65 -13.96
C ILE A 168 -13.80 21.83 -15.30
N ARG A 169 -13.26 22.63 -16.19
CA ARG A 169 -13.87 22.99 -17.50
C ARG A 169 -13.00 22.53 -18.66
N SER A 170 -11.72 22.51 -18.47
CA SER A 170 -10.70 22.09 -19.44
C SER A 170 -9.60 21.36 -18.69
N VAL A 171 -8.79 20.61 -19.40
CA VAL A 171 -7.59 20.00 -18.83
C VAL A 171 -6.44 20.96 -19.05
N SER A 172 -5.90 21.50 -17.96
CA SER A 172 -4.74 22.39 -18.00
C SER A 172 -3.85 22.20 -16.77
N ILE A 173 -2.58 22.50 -16.92
CA ILE A 173 -1.56 22.44 -15.87
C ILE A 173 -0.84 23.78 -15.89
N THR A 174 -0.65 24.37 -14.70
CA THR A 174 0.10 25.62 -14.54
C THR A 174 1.40 25.31 -13.80
N THR A 175 2.53 25.46 -14.48
CA THR A 175 3.82 25.11 -13.90
C THR A 175 4.96 25.97 -14.47
N PRO A 176 5.98 26.30 -13.69
CA PRO A 176 7.24 26.85 -14.17
C PRO A 176 8.29 25.76 -14.50
N ASP A 177 8.05 24.50 -14.12
CA ASP A 177 9.03 23.42 -14.14
C ASP A 177 9.18 22.82 -15.54
N VAL A 178 10.39 22.90 -16.07
CA VAL A 178 10.71 22.46 -17.45
C VAL A 178 10.45 20.96 -17.62
N GLU A 179 10.78 20.14 -16.61
CA GLU A 179 10.60 18.70 -16.61
C GLU A 179 9.10 18.32 -16.72
N ILE A 180 8.23 19.05 -16.03
CA ILE A 180 6.77 18.87 -16.13
C ILE A 180 6.27 19.32 -17.49
N VAL A 181 6.78 20.45 -18.03
CA VAL A 181 6.45 20.93 -19.37
C VAL A 181 6.82 19.90 -20.43
N ASP A 182 8.00 19.29 -20.33
CA ASP A 182 8.43 18.23 -21.23
C ASP A 182 7.53 16.99 -21.12
N ALA A 183 7.10 16.63 -19.92
CA ALA A 183 6.14 15.53 -19.72
C ALA A 183 4.77 15.83 -20.35
N ILE A 184 4.27 17.07 -20.24
CA ILE A 184 3.03 17.51 -20.88
C ILE A 184 3.15 17.35 -22.41
N HIS A 185 4.24 17.80 -23.01
CA HIS A 185 4.44 17.71 -24.45
C HIS A 185 4.56 16.26 -24.92
N ARG A 186 5.35 15.41 -24.23
CA ARG A 186 5.44 13.98 -24.54
C ARG A 186 4.09 13.27 -24.44
N PHE A 187 3.31 13.55 -23.40
CA PHE A 187 1.99 12.98 -23.25
C PHE A 187 1.05 13.43 -24.37
N ALA A 188 1.06 14.70 -24.71
CA ALA A 188 0.23 15.25 -25.78
C ALA A 188 0.58 14.62 -27.14
N GLU A 189 1.87 14.50 -27.47
CA GLU A 189 2.34 13.87 -28.72
C GLU A 189 1.90 12.40 -28.80
N THR A 190 2.10 11.63 -27.73
CA THR A 190 1.72 10.21 -27.67
C THR A 190 0.21 10.00 -27.84
N ASN A 191 -0.60 10.92 -27.32
CA ASN A 191 -2.07 10.83 -27.36
C ASN A 191 -2.72 11.65 -28.48
N GLY A 192 -1.94 12.25 -29.39
CA GLY A 192 -2.44 13.04 -30.50
C GLY A 192 -3.18 14.31 -30.08
N LEU A 193 -2.77 14.89 -28.97
CA LEU A 193 -3.29 16.13 -28.43
C LEU A 193 -2.43 17.32 -28.82
N ARG A 194 -3.00 18.51 -28.85
CA ARG A 194 -2.28 19.77 -29.02
C ARG A 194 -2.13 20.48 -27.69
N VAL A 195 -0.95 21.02 -27.43
CA VAL A 195 -0.68 21.87 -26.28
C VAL A 195 -0.81 23.34 -26.69
N ARG A 196 -1.66 24.09 -25.97
CA ARG A 196 -1.73 25.55 -26.07
C ARG A 196 -1.18 26.13 -24.78
N CYS A 197 -0.13 26.96 -24.91
CA CYS A 197 0.48 27.67 -23.80
C CYS A 197 -0.13 29.06 -23.67
N GLU A 198 -0.54 29.45 -22.47
CA GLU A 198 -0.93 30.80 -22.12
C GLU A 198 0.02 31.34 -21.06
N GLN A 199 0.65 32.47 -21.37
CA GLN A 199 1.54 33.15 -20.45
C GLN A 199 0.70 34.05 -19.53
N LEU A 200 0.85 33.87 -18.23
CA LEU A 200 0.27 34.75 -17.23
C LEU A 200 1.17 35.97 -17.06
N SER A 201 0.65 37.15 -17.26
CA SER A 201 1.39 38.43 -17.41
C SER A 201 2.31 38.82 -16.24
N ASP A 202 2.13 38.21 -15.05
CA ASP A 202 2.86 38.59 -13.83
C ASP A 202 3.53 37.40 -13.10
N ASN A 203 3.49 36.18 -13.66
CA ASN A 203 4.02 34.98 -13.02
C ASN A 203 5.09 34.28 -13.87
N ALA A 204 6.08 33.67 -13.22
CA ALA A 204 7.07 32.80 -13.86
C ALA A 204 6.47 31.50 -14.43
N ALA A 205 5.23 31.17 -14.05
CA ALA A 205 4.53 29.95 -14.47
C ALA A 205 3.59 30.20 -15.67
N ASN A 206 3.61 29.30 -16.63
CA ASN A 206 2.69 29.27 -17.75
C ASN A 206 1.60 28.23 -17.56
N THR A 207 0.44 28.46 -18.18
CA THR A 207 -0.65 27.47 -18.20
C THR A 207 -0.68 26.74 -19.55
N TYR A 208 -0.63 25.43 -19.49
CA TYR A 208 -0.62 24.52 -20.65
C TYR A 208 -1.96 23.80 -20.74
N PHE A 209 -2.71 24.05 -21.81
CA PHE A 209 -4.00 23.43 -22.09
C PHE A 209 -3.82 22.26 -23.06
N LEU A 210 -4.45 21.11 -22.74
CA LEU A 210 -4.47 19.94 -23.61
C LEU A 210 -5.76 19.90 -24.41
N LEU A 211 -5.64 20.05 -25.72
CA LEU A 211 -6.74 20.20 -26.65
C LEU A 211 -6.71 19.06 -27.67
N ASP A 212 -7.89 18.62 -28.11
CA ASP A 212 -8.04 17.70 -29.24
C ASP A 212 -8.33 18.48 -30.52
N ASP A 213 -7.56 18.22 -31.57
CA ASP A 213 -7.71 18.88 -32.86
C ASP A 213 -8.69 18.17 -33.82
N ARG A 214 -9.02 16.91 -33.56
CA ARG A 214 -9.66 16.02 -34.56
C ARG A 214 -11.17 15.87 -34.41
N SER A 215 -11.69 16.17 -33.26
CA SER A 215 -13.13 16.04 -32.99
C SER A 215 -13.54 16.89 -31.80
N HIS A 216 -14.84 17.20 -31.72
CA HIS A 216 -15.40 17.84 -30.53
C HIS A 216 -15.39 16.92 -29.27
N ARG A 217 -14.66 15.80 -29.31
CA ARG A 217 -14.56 14.80 -28.23
C ARG A 217 -13.10 14.60 -27.83
N ASN A 218 -12.65 15.37 -26.88
CA ASN A 218 -11.32 15.16 -26.27
C ASN A 218 -11.32 13.84 -25.52
N GLU A 219 -10.56 12.87 -26.02
CA GLU A 219 -10.49 11.51 -25.45
C GLU A 219 -9.96 11.53 -24.01
N LEU A 220 -8.98 12.38 -23.71
CA LEU A 220 -8.49 12.57 -22.35
C LEU A 220 -9.62 13.03 -21.40
N VAL A 221 -10.51 13.91 -21.87
CA VAL A 221 -11.67 14.35 -21.08
C VAL A 221 -12.64 13.18 -20.84
N ASN A 222 -12.84 12.29 -21.83
CA ASN A 222 -13.68 11.11 -21.66
C ASN A 222 -13.08 10.15 -20.64
N GLN A 223 -11.80 9.83 -20.75
CA GLN A 223 -11.08 9.00 -19.77
C GLN A 223 -11.17 9.60 -18.35
N LEU A 224 -10.99 10.92 -18.21
CA LEU A 224 -11.13 11.58 -16.92
C LEU A 224 -12.57 11.55 -16.37
N ARG A 225 -13.60 11.55 -17.24
CA ARG A 225 -14.99 11.35 -16.83
C ARG A 225 -15.26 9.92 -16.36
N GLU A 226 -14.73 8.92 -17.07
CA GLU A 226 -14.80 7.51 -16.66
C GLU A 226 -14.14 7.30 -15.31
N LEU A 227 -12.99 7.93 -15.07
CA LEU A 227 -12.30 7.95 -13.77
C LEU A 227 -12.99 8.83 -12.73
N ARG A 228 -14.08 9.54 -13.08
CA ARG A 228 -14.84 10.47 -12.20
C ARG A 228 -14.00 11.62 -11.65
N LEU A 229 -12.98 12.02 -12.37
CA LEU A 229 -12.09 13.13 -12.03
C LEU A 229 -12.45 14.43 -12.73
N PHE A 230 -13.01 14.38 -13.95
CA PHE A 230 -13.40 15.60 -14.67
C PHE A 230 -14.52 16.35 -13.93
N GLY A 231 -14.35 17.66 -13.79
CA GLY A 231 -15.26 18.51 -13.03
C GLY A 231 -14.98 18.60 -11.53
N LYS A 232 -13.96 17.88 -11.02
CA LYS A 232 -13.59 17.91 -9.61
C LYS A 232 -12.76 19.14 -9.26
N LEU A 233 -13.05 19.71 -8.08
CA LEU A 233 -12.17 20.69 -7.43
C LEU A 233 -10.94 20.01 -6.82
N SER A 234 -9.91 20.76 -6.52
CA SER A 234 -8.67 20.20 -5.93
C SER A 234 -8.93 19.37 -4.67
N VAL A 235 -9.81 19.83 -3.79
CA VAL A 235 -10.19 19.12 -2.54
C VAL A 235 -10.98 17.83 -2.77
N ASP A 236 -11.57 17.65 -3.95
CA ASP A 236 -12.39 16.49 -4.31
C ASP A 236 -11.65 15.50 -5.21
N LYS A 237 -10.41 15.81 -5.60
CA LYS A 237 -9.58 14.90 -6.39
C LYS A 237 -9.19 13.69 -5.53
N PHE A 238 -9.05 12.55 -6.18
CA PHE A 238 -8.64 11.29 -5.54
C PHE A 238 -7.85 10.43 -6.52
N ILE A 239 -7.07 9.51 -6.01
CA ILE A 239 -6.38 8.50 -6.82
C ILE A 239 -7.39 7.40 -7.18
N PRO A 240 -7.74 7.18 -8.46
CA PRO A 240 -8.65 6.11 -8.85
C PRO A 240 -8.14 4.73 -8.46
N ASP A 241 -9.07 3.80 -8.22
CA ASP A 241 -8.75 2.46 -7.74
C ASP A 241 -7.83 1.67 -8.69
N ASP A 242 -7.98 1.86 -10.00
CA ASP A 242 -7.11 1.20 -11.00
C ASP A 242 -5.64 1.61 -10.87
N TYR A 243 -5.37 2.82 -10.40
CA TYR A 243 -4.02 3.31 -10.13
C TYR A 243 -3.56 2.91 -8.72
N ARG A 244 -4.41 3.09 -7.72
CA ARG A 244 -4.10 2.73 -6.32
C ARG A 244 -3.84 1.24 -6.13
N MET A 245 -4.54 0.41 -6.88
CA MET A 245 -4.41 -1.05 -6.91
C MET A 245 -3.75 -1.54 -8.21
N GLY A 246 -3.04 -0.69 -8.90
CA GLY A 246 -2.21 -1.06 -10.04
C GLY A 246 -0.94 -1.80 -9.63
N SER A 247 -0.16 -2.22 -10.63
CA SER A 247 1.16 -2.80 -10.39
C SER A 247 2.05 -1.86 -9.58
N ARG A 248 3.13 -2.41 -9.03
CA ARG A 248 4.13 -1.59 -8.33
C ARG A 248 4.59 -0.40 -9.17
N ASP A 249 4.84 -0.62 -10.45
CA ASP A 249 5.37 0.42 -11.35
C ASP A 249 4.32 1.51 -11.61
N VAL A 250 3.06 1.15 -11.88
CA VAL A 250 1.94 2.11 -11.98
C VAL A 250 1.83 3.00 -10.74
N ARG A 251 1.96 2.42 -9.56
CA ARG A 251 1.88 3.17 -8.30
C ARG A 251 3.09 4.06 -8.06
N LEU A 252 4.29 3.63 -8.47
CA LEU A 252 5.50 4.44 -8.34
C LEU A 252 5.49 5.62 -9.31
N GLU A 253 5.06 5.41 -10.55
CA GLU A 253 4.93 6.50 -11.51
C GLU A 253 3.86 7.51 -11.12
N MET A 254 2.70 7.03 -10.63
CA MET A 254 1.67 7.91 -10.08
C MET A 254 2.21 8.75 -8.91
N LEU A 255 2.93 8.11 -7.99
CA LEU A 255 3.54 8.79 -6.85
C LEU A 255 4.59 9.80 -7.31
N ALA A 256 5.41 9.46 -8.32
CA ALA A 256 6.41 10.38 -8.87
C ALA A 256 5.74 11.66 -9.40
N GLY A 257 4.68 11.54 -10.21
CA GLY A 257 3.95 12.70 -10.71
C GLY A 257 3.34 13.58 -9.62
N LEU A 258 2.84 12.98 -8.54
CA LEU A 258 2.35 13.73 -7.37
C LEU A 258 3.49 14.43 -6.61
N LEU A 259 4.64 13.77 -6.45
CA LEU A 259 5.79 14.34 -5.73
C LEU A 259 6.48 15.45 -6.51
N ASP A 260 6.50 15.36 -7.84
CA ASP A 260 7.09 16.38 -8.71
C ASP A 260 6.25 17.68 -8.74
N THR A 261 4.98 17.63 -8.34
CA THR A 261 4.06 18.78 -8.27
C THR A 261 3.89 19.31 -6.85
N ASP A 262 3.32 18.48 -5.96
CA ASP A 262 2.96 18.87 -4.59
C ASP A 262 4.01 18.46 -3.55
N GLY A 263 5.00 17.63 -3.94
CA GLY A 263 6.02 17.13 -3.01
C GLY A 263 7.06 18.17 -2.65
N HIS A 264 7.52 18.14 -1.40
CA HIS A 264 8.66 18.89 -0.94
C HIS A 264 9.79 17.95 -0.52
N LEU A 265 11.00 18.16 -1.09
CA LEU A 265 12.18 17.39 -0.72
C LEU A 265 12.88 18.05 0.48
N SER A 266 12.62 17.54 1.67
CA SER A 266 13.24 18.00 2.91
C SER A 266 14.67 17.46 3.02
N ASN A 267 15.66 18.39 3.18
CA ASN A 267 17.07 18.07 3.37
C ASN A 267 17.69 17.11 2.32
N GLY A 268 17.16 17.06 1.11
CA GLY A 268 17.65 16.20 0.03
C GLY A 268 17.51 14.69 0.30
N ARG A 269 16.68 14.27 1.27
CA ARG A 269 16.58 12.87 1.70
C ARG A 269 15.17 12.34 1.91
N CYS A 270 14.19 13.20 2.09
CA CYS A 270 12.83 12.78 2.39
C CYS A 270 11.83 13.67 1.66
N PHE A 271 10.89 13.08 0.95
CA PHE A 271 9.73 13.78 0.41
C PHE A 271 8.63 13.89 1.49
N GLU A 272 8.04 15.07 1.59
CA GLU A 272 6.90 15.38 2.45
C GLU A 272 5.72 15.86 1.62
#